data_596971d2c33d176713b47d0b069dcdb9
#
_entry.id   596971d2c33d176713b47d0b069dcdb9
#
_cell.length_a   1.000
_cell.length_b   1.000
_cell.length_c   1.000
_cell.angle_alpha   90.00
_cell.angle_beta   90.00
_cell.angle_gamma   90.00
#
_symmetry.space_group_name_H-M   'P 1'
#
loop_
_entity.id
_entity.type
_entity.pdbx_description
1 polymer ?
#
loop_
_entity_poly.entity_id
_entity_poly.type
_entity_poly.pdbx_seq_one_letter_code
_entity_poly.pdbx_strand_id
1 'polypeptide(L)'
;MARILAATAGAPYELEHPELTRHAPFKVVCADPPWPFGDSLPGPGRGAAKHYGVLSLDDIRNHRFVGGEVLDPRRDLVADDAYLFLWRVSAGADIATLTFAEEAYQVARAWGFAPKTEVVLRKQTKNGKRHFGMGWHIRNEHETCVLAVRGKPKPLVQNIRSVIEARVSRRHSAKPEVFYTDIVEKISDGPYVELFARSTRPGWTCLGDEVP
;
A
#
# COMPACT_ATOMS: atom_id res chain seq x y z
N MET A 1 -16.01 11.27 9.39
CA MET A 1 -14.90 11.54 8.45
C MET A 1 -13.60 11.39 9.22
N ALA A 2 -13.00 10.21 9.17
CA ALA A 2 -11.67 10.00 9.72
C ALA A 2 -10.68 10.68 8.76
N ARG A 3 -10.24 11.87 9.11
CA ARG A 3 -9.17 12.55 8.40
C ARG A 3 -7.86 11.84 8.74
N ILE A 4 -7.21 11.20 7.76
CA ILE A 4 -5.77 10.94 7.82
C ILE A 4 -5.08 12.31 7.72
N LEU A 5 -5.27 13.13 8.71
CA LEU A 5 -4.56 14.38 8.87
C LEU A 5 -3.63 14.21 10.05
N ALA A 6 -2.42 14.70 9.86
CA ALA A 6 -1.38 14.85 10.83
C ALA A 6 -1.90 14.68 12.26
N ALA A 7 -1.57 13.56 12.89
CA ALA A 7 -1.80 13.40 14.31
C ALA A 7 -1.24 14.64 15.00
N THR A 8 -2.13 15.45 15.59
CA THR A 8 -1.71 16.48 16.52
C THR A 8 -0.91 15.77 17.59
N ALA A 9 0.34 16.12 17.74
CA ALA A 9 1.24 15.53 18.71
C ALA A 9 0.53 15.56 20.08
N GLY A 10 0.10 14.40 20.60
CA GLY A 10 -0.35 14.27 21.97
C GLY A 10 -1.58 13.42 22.27
N ALA A 11 -2.42 13.04 21.32
CA ALA A 11 -3.54 12.14 21.62
C ALA A 11 -3.12 10.67 21.39
N PRO A 12 -3.42 9.73 22.32
CA PRO A 12 -3.19 8.31 22.06
C PRO A 12 -4.08 7.87 20.90
N TYR A 13 -3.49 7.39 19.86
CA TYR A 13 -4.10 6.91 18.63
C TYR A 13 -5.26 5.89 18.86
N GLU A 14 -5.15 5.10 19.89
CA GLU A 14 -6.16 4.13 20.34
C GLU A 14 -7.55 4.73 20.57
N LEU A 15 -7.63 6.02 20.91
CA LEU A 15 -8.90 6.72 21.09
C LEU A 15 -9.58 7.09 19.76
N GLU A 16 -8.80 7.22 18.68
CA GLU A 16 -9.32 7.62 17.38
C GLU A 16 -9.70 6.41 16.50
N HIS A 17 -9.07 5.24 16.72
CA HIS A 17 -9.25 4.04 15.90
C HIS A 17 -9.33 2.76 16.76
N PRO A 18 -10.40 2.58 17.53
CA PRO A 18 -10.54 1.42 18.43
C PRO A 18 -10.59 0.07 17.69
N GLU A 19 -10.89 0.06 16.39
CA GLU A 19 -10.86 -1.14 15.55
C GLU A 19 -9.45 -1.71 15.38
N LEU A 20 -8.41 -0.89 15.50
CA LEU A 20 -7.03 -1.37 15.41
C LEU A 20 -6.68 -2.29 16.57
N THR A 21 -6.97 -1.86 17.78
CA THR A 21 -6.67 -2.65 18.97
C THR A 21 -7.54 -3.89 19.09
N ARG A 22 -8.77 -3.83 18.55
CA ARG A 22 -9.69 -4.98 18.56
C ARG A 22 -9.18 -6.18 17.77
N HIS A 23 -8.49 -5.92 16.64
CA HIS A 23 -8.07 -6.95 15.70
C HIS A 23 -6.56 -7.22 15.69
N ALA A 24 -5.78 -6.42 16.42
CA ALA A 24 -4.34 -6.64 16.57
C ALA A 24 -4.04 -7.93 17.36
N PRO A 25 -2.82 -8.51 17.21
CA PRO A 25 -1.77 -8.08 16.29
C PRO A 25 -2.02 -8.55 14.85
N PHE A 26 -1.78 -7.67 13.89
CA PHE A 26 -1.98 -7.96 12.46
C PHE A 26 -0.86 -8.82 11.90
N LYS A 27 -1.22 -9.91 11.21
CA LYS A 27 -0.27 -10.75 10.48
C LYS A 27 -0.01 -10.26 9.06
N VAL A 28 -0.89 -9.41 8.54
CA VAL A 28 -0.73 -8.84 7.20
C VAL A 28 -1.05 -7.35 7.22
N VAL A 29 -0.14 -6.58 6.65
CA VAL A 29 -0.30 -5.15 6.39
C VAL A 29 -0.28 -4.93 4.88
N CYS A 30 -1.35 -4.36 4.33
CA CYS A 30 -1.39 -3.86 2.96
C CYS A 30 -1.37 -2.34 2.98
N ALA A 31 -0.60 -1.72 2.09
CA ALA A 31 -0.51 -0.26 2.02
C ALA A 31 -0.33 0.22 0.57
N ASP A 32 -1.07 1.26 0.20
CA ASP A 32 -0.93 1.99 -1.06
C ASP A 32 -0.76 3.48 -0.75
N PRO A 33 0.41 3.91 -0.24
CA PRO A 33 0.62 5.29 0.19
C PRO A 33 0.39 6.29 -0.94
N PRO A 34 -0.10 7.50 -0.64
CA PRO A 34 -0.21 8.57 -1.61
C PRO A 34 1.17 9.20 -1.84
N TRP A 35 2.02 8.47 -2.60
CA TRP A 35 3.37 8.87 -2.91
C TRP A 35 3.45 10.28 -3.48
N PRO A 36 4.49 11.06 -3.17
CA PRO A 36 4.67 12.43 -3.65
C PRO A 36 5.06 12.44 -5.13
N PHE A 37 4.16 11.98 -5.97
CA PHE A 37 4.36 11.90 -7.42
C PHE A 37 4.11 13.27 -8.04
N GLY A 38 5.19 13.91 -8.49
CA GLY A 38 5.14 15.16 -9.23
C GLY A 38 4.68 14.94 -10.66
N ASP A 39 3.39 14.72 -10.85
CA ASP A 39 2.81 14.57 -12.18
C ASP A 39 2.55 15.97 -12.80
N SER A 40 3.47 16.38 -13.66
CA SER A 40 3.40 17.64 -14.41
C SER A 40 2.66 17.46 -15.75
N LEU A 41 1.74 16.53 -15.86
CA LEU A 41 0.96 16.35 -17.09
C LEU A 41 0.20 17.63 -17.46
N PRO A 42 0.37 18.17 -18.68
CA PRO A 42 -0.34 19.36 -19.12
C PRO A 42 -1.83 19.08 -19.24
N GLY A 43 -2.65 19.95 -18.64
CA GLY A 43 -4.11 19.94 -18.75
C GLY A 43 -4.83 20.06 -17.40
N PRO A 44 -6.03 20.65 -17.39
CA PRO A 44 -6.83 20.80 -16.17
C PRO A 44 -7.28 19.42 -15.65
N GLY A 45 -7.12 19.18 -14.34
CA GLY A 45 -7.59 17.97 -13.67
C GLY A 45 -6.72 16.73 -13.82
N ARG A 46 -5.49 16.84 -14.38
CA ARG A 46 -4.55 15.73 -14.50
C ARG A 46 -3.49 15.81 -13.41
N GLY A 47 -3.11 14.67 -12.85
CA GLY A 47 -2.12 14.51 -11.77
C GLY A 47 -2.70 14.03 -10.47
N ALA A 48 -2.00 13.09 -9.80
CA ALA A 48 -2.44 12.48 -8.55
C ALA A 48 -2.63 13.50 -7.42
N ALA A 49 -1.78 14.52 -7.34
CA ALA A 49 -1.83 15.57 -6.34
C ALA A 49 -3.11 16.44 -6.37
N LYS A 50 -3.89 16.39 -7.46
CA LYS A 50 -5.17 17.11 -7.57
C LYS A 50 -6.35 16.30 -7.04
N HIS A 51 -6.17 15.01 -6.85
CA HIS A 51 -7.25 14.11 -6.43
C HIS A 51 -7.12 13.64 -4.98
N TYR A 52 -5.89 13.66 -4.43
CA TYR A 52 -5.60 13.13 -3.08
C TYR A 52 -4.57 14.02 -2.39
N GLY A 53 -4.65 14.12 -1.06
CA GLY A 53 -3.57 14.67 -0.25
C GLY A 53 -2.32 13.81 -0.44
N VAL A 54 -1.24 14.43 -0.91
CA VAL A 54 0.07 13.76 -1.07
C VAL A 54 0.82 13.85 0.25
N LEU A 55 1.35 12.73 0.74
CA LEU A 55 2.23 12.70 1.90
C LEU A 55 3.69 12.87 1.47
N SER A 56 4.49 13.52 2.31
CA SER A 56 5.92 13.53 2.09
C SER A 56 6.51 12.13 2.32
N LEU A 57 7.65 11.83 1.70
CA LEU A 57 8.35 10.57 1.92
C LEU A 57 8.74 10.40 3.39
N ASP A 58 9.11 11.48 4.06
CA ASP A 58 9.44 11.46 5.49
C ASP A 58 8.22 11.15 6.34
N ASP A 59 7.03 11.66 5.99
CA ASP A 59 5.80 11.30 6.69
C ASP A 59 5.47 9.83 6.50
N ILE A 60 5.62 9.31 5.27
CA ILE A 60 5.42 7.88 5.00
C ILE A 60 6.43 7.03 5.78
N ARG A 61 7.73 7.38 5.75
CA ARG A 61 8.78 6.63 6.47
C ARG A 61 8.64 6.71 7.98
N ASN A 62 8.37 7.91 8.50
CA ASN A 62 8.36 8.19 9.93
C ASN A 62 7.01 7.92 10.60
N HIS A 63 6.10 7.33 9.88
CA HIS A 63 4.80 6.93 10.44
C HIS A 63 3.99 8.10 11.03
N ARG A 64 4.02 9.27 10.40
CA ARG A 64 3.26 10.45 10.84
C ARG A 64 1.81 10.44 10.34
N PHE A 65 1.27 9.30 10.12
CA PHE A 65 -0.11 9.08 9.69
C PHE A 65 -0.68 7.90 10.47
N VAL A 66 -1.95 7.66 10.29
CA VAL A 66 -2.69 6.59 10.95
C VAL A 66 -1.96 5.25 10.98
N GLY A 67 -1.30 4.87 9.91
CA GLY A 67 -0.54 3.64 9.84
C GLY A 67 0.75 3.60 10.65
N GLY A 68 1.29 4.73 11.07
CA GLY A 68 2.56 4.77 11.76
C GLY A 68 2.54 4.05 13.10
N GLU A 69 1.50 4.22 13.86
CA GLU A 69 1.38 3.56 15.16
C GLU A 69 1.06 2.07 15.04
N VAL A 70 0.34 1.67 13.99
CA VAL A 70 0.08 0.26 13.68
C VAL A 70 1.38 -0.49 13.44
N LEU A 71 2.37 0.20 12.87
CA LEU A 71 3.64 -0.38 12.45
C LEU A 71 4.75 -0.14 13.48
N ASP A 72 4.46 0.53 14.58
CA ASP A 72 5.41 0.70 15.69
C ASP A 72 5.56 -0.64 16.42
N PRO A 73 6.77 -1.27 16.35
CA PRO A 73 7.02 -2.56 17.02
C PRO A 73 6.79 -2.51 18.54
N ARG A 74 6.83 -1.32 19.14
CA ARG A 74 6.62 -1.15 20.59
C ARG A 74 5.17 -1.25 21.02
N ARG A 75 4.23 -1.21 20.08
CA ARG A 75 2.79 -1.22 20.37
C ARG A 75 2.09 -2.55 20.10
N ASP A 76 2.83 -3.56 19.67
CA ASP A 76 2.33 -4.91 19.41
C ASP A 76 1.12 -4.97 18.45
N LEU A 77 0.95 -3.93 17.60
CA LEU A 77 -0.14 -3.89 16.62
C LEU A 77 0.15 -4.77 15.39
N VAL A 78 1.41 -5.08 15.14
CA VAL A 78 1.85 -6.00 14.08
C VAL A 78 2.50 -7.21 14.72
N ALA A 79 2.10 -8.40 14.30
CA ALA A 79 2.64 -9.64 14.80
C ALA A 79 4.15 -9.74 14.57
N ASP A 80 4.86 -10.50 15.42
CA ASP A 80 6.29 -10.77 15.26
C ASP A 80 6.60 -11.44 13.92
N ASP A 81 5.70 -12.32 13.47
CA ASP A 81 5.74 -12.96 12.16
C ASP A 81 4.63 -12.38 11.27
N ALA A 82 4.99 -11.46 10.36
CA ALA A 82 4.04 -10.74 9.55
C ALA A 82 4.51 -10.47 8.11
N TYR A 83 3.54 -10.24 7.23
CA TYR A 83 3.74 -9.83 5.85
C TYR A 83 3.39 -8.36 5.66
N LEU A 84 4.17 -7.66 4.82
CA LEU A 84 3.83 -6.34 4.30
C LEU A 84 3.71 -6.42 2.77
N PHE A 85 2.60 -5.90 2.25
CA PHE A 85 2.38 -5.65 0.84
C PHE A 85 2.33 -4.14 0.61
N LEU A 86 3.39 -3.57 0.06
CA LEU A 86 3.55 -2.13 -0.14
C LEU A 86 3.54 -1.79 -1.63
N TRP A 87 2.46 -1.19 -2.10
CA TRP A 87 2.34 -0.72 -3.47
C TRP A 87 3.23 0.49 -3.73
N ARG A 88 3.85 0.51 -4.89
CA ARG A 88 4.72 1.59 -5.31
C ARG A 88 4.42 2.07 -6.73
N VAL A 89 4.79 3.30 -7.01
CA VAL A 89 4.74 3.87 -8.35
C VAL A 89 5.88 3.32 -9.19
N SER A 90 5.61 2.95 -10.44
CA SER A 90 6.61 2.54 -11.43
C SER A 90 7.12 3.76 -12.20
N ALA A 91 7.56 4.78 -11.50
CA ALA A 91 8.13 6.01 -12.07
C ALA A 91 9.57 6.19 -11.60
N GLY A 92 10.33 6.88 -12.41
CA GLY A 92 11.68 7.30 -12.05
C GLY A 92 11.68 8.62 -11.29
N ALA A 93 12.86 9.01 -10.85
CA ALA A 93 13.14 10.29 -10.25
C ALA A 93 14.37 10.91 -10.92
N ASP A 94 14.74 12.11 -10.51
CA ASP A 94 15.97 12.75 -10.90
C ASP A 94 17.19 11.93 -10.42
N ILE A 95 18.32 12.05 -11.10
CA ILE A 95 19.58 11.38 -10.74
C ILE A 95 20.04 11.71 -9.30
N ALA A 96 19.63 12.86 -8.78
CA ALA A 96 19.96 13.30 -7.44
C ALA A 96 19.02 12.75 -6.35
N THR A 97 17.92 12.06 -6.71
CA THR A 97 16.91 11.58 -5.79
C THR A 97 16.67 10.08 -5.96
N LEU A 98 16.19 9.45 -4.90
CA LEU A 98 15.83 8.04 -4.96
C LEU A 98 14.63 7.83 -5.89
N THR A 99 14.61 6.71 -6.60
CA THR A 99 13.42 6.26 -7.33
C THR A 99 12.34 5.80 -6.35
N PHE A 100 11.08 5.79 -6.77
CA PHE A 100 10.00 5.26 -5.94
C PHE A 100 10.19 3.77 -5.57
N ALA A 101 10.96 3.02 -6.36
CA ALA A 101 11.34 1.66 -6.00
C ALA A 101 12.26 1.65 -4.78
N GLU A 102 13.34 2.44 -4.80
CA GLU A 102 14.28 2.56 -3.68
C GLU A 102 13.57 3.11 -2.43
N GLU A 103 12.69 4.10 -2.59
CA GLU A 103 11.89 4.65 -1.51
C GLU A 103 10.96 3.61 -0.88
N ALA A 104 10.28 2.79 -1.67
CA ALA A 104 9.42 1.74 -1.14
C ALA A 104 10.21 0.69 -0.33
N TYR A 105 11.42 0.35 -0.77
CA TYR A 105 12.29 -0.53 0.01
C TYR A 105 12.76 0.12 1.31
N GLN A 106 13.03 1.43 1.30
CA GLN A 106 13.39 2.16 2.52
C GLN A 106 12.21 2.28 3.49
N VAL A 107 11.01 2.58 2.98
CA VAL A 107 9.78 2.60 3.78
C VAL A 107 9.52 1.24 4.42
N ALA A 108 9.61 0.14 3.66
CA ALA A 108 9.44 -1.19 4.20
C ALA A 108 10.40 -1.48 5.37
N ARG A 109 11.68 -1.09 5.22
CA ARG A 109 12.68 -1.24 6.30
C ARG A 109 12.40 -0.34 7.48
N ALA A 110 12.02 0.93 7.25
CA ALA A 110 11.66 1.87 8.31
C ALA A 110 10.45 1.36 9.12
N TRP A 111 9.55 0.62 8.48
CA TRP A 111 8.41 -0.03 9.12
C TRP A 111 8.76 -1.37 9.78
N GLY A 112 10.03 -1.75 9.82
CA GLY A 112 10.50 -2.98 10.47
C GLY A 112 10.31 -4.26 9.67
N PHE A 113 10.17 -4.14 8.34
CA PHE A 113 10.04 -5.29 7.44
C PHE A 113 11.26 -5.44 6.52
N ALA A 114 11.64 -6.67 6.24
CA ALA A 114 12.70 -7.01 5.30
C ALA A 114 12.09 -7.31 3.91
N PRO A 115 12.33 -6.49 2.87
CA PRO A 115 11.88 -6.77 1.51
C PRO A 115 12.39 -8.13 1.00
N LYS A 116 11.52 -8.89 0.33
CA LYS A 116 11.83 -10.23 -0.19
C LYS A 116 11.68 -10.35 -1.69
N THR A 117 10.57 -9.90 -2.23
CA THR A 117 10.24 -10.01 -3.65
C THR A 117 9.18 -8.98 -4.01
N GLU A 118 8.69 -9.04 -5.24
CA GLU A 118 7.63 -8.16 -5.73
C GLU A 118 6.49 -8.94 -6.36
N VAL A 119 5.30 -8.41 -6.23
CA VAL A 119 4.10 -8.81 -6.96
C VAL A 119 3.87 -7.81 -8.07
N VAL A 120 3.66 -8.30 -9.29
CA VAL A 120 3.40 -7.48 -10.47
C VAL A 120 1.94 -7.64 -10.90
N LEU A 121 1.21 -6.54 -10.90
CA LEU A 121 -0.13 -6.46 -11.46
C LEU A 121 -0.06 -5.99 -12.91
N ARG A 122 -0.34 -6.87 -13.87
CA ARG A 122 -0.55 -6.51 -15.27
C ARG A 122 -1.96 -6.00 -15.48
N LYS A 123 -2.05 -4.79 -16.02
CA LYS A 123 -3.35 -4.16 -16.28
C LYS A 123 -3.90 -4.56 -17.64
N GLN A 124 -5.20 -4.85 -17.67
CA GLN A 124 -5.94 -5.13 -18.89
C GLN A 124 -7.08 -4.13 -19.07
N THR A 125 -7.40 -3.81 -20.31
CA THR A 125 -8.61 -3.08 -20.68
C THR A 125 -9.86 -3.94 -20.41
N LYS A 126 -11.05 -3.33 -20.50
CA LYS A 126 -12.32 -4.06 -20.39
C LYS A 126 -12.43 -5.26 -21.35
N ASN A 127 -11.78 -5.17 -22.51
CA ASN A 127 -11.81 -6.20 -23.55
C ASN A 127 -10.62 -7.17 -23.45
N GLY A 128 -9.89 -7.20 -22.32
CA GLY A 128 -8.76 -8.10 -22.11
C GLY A 128 -7.47 -7.73 -22.86
N LYS A 129 -7.45 -6.57 -23.57
CA LYS A 129 -6.22 -6.08 -24.19
C LYS A 129 -5.31 -5.45 -23.15
N ARG A 130 -4.02 -5.38 -23.41
CA ARG A 130 -3.05 -4.70 -22.55
C ARG A 130 -3.45 -3.25 -22.33
N HIS A 131 -3.47 -2.82 -21.09
CA HIS A 131 -3.67 -1.42 -20.71
C HIS A 131 -2.31 -0.82 -20.36
N PHE A 132 -2.01 0.35 -20.89
CA PHE A 132 -0.72 1.02 -20.64
C PHE A 132 -0.92 2.47 -20.20
N GLY A 133 -0.01 2.93 -19.36
CA GLY A 133 0.10 4.32 -18.92
C GLY A 133 0.89 5.18 -19.91
N MET A 134 0.88 6.50 -19.69
CA MET A 134 1.50 7.50 -20.56
C MET A 134 2.96 7.80 -20.21
N GLY A 135 3.74 6.80 -19.78
CA GLY A 135 5.16 6.99 -19.45
C GLY A 135 5.95 7.62 -20.60
N TRP A 136 6.91 8.47 -20.26
CA TRP A 136 7.69 9.25 -21.25
C TRP A 136 8.60 8.37 -22.09
N HIS A 137 9.39 7.50 -21.44
CA HIS A 137 10.36 6.64 -22.11
C HIS A 137 9.76 5.30 -22.53
N ILE A 138 8.96 4.71 -21.64
CA ILE A 138 8.31 3.41 -21.85
C ILE A 138 6.86 3.50 -21.34
N ARG A 139 5.95 2.83 -22.04
CA ARG A 139 4.55 2.72 -21.62
C ARG A 139 4.42 1.63 -20.56
N ASN A 140 4.20 2.04 -19.31
CA ASN A 140 4.03 1.11 -18.20
C ASN A 140 2.70 0.37 -18.31
N GLU A 141 2.74 -0.96 -18.34
CA GLU A 141 1.58 -1.85 -18.41
C GLU A 141 1.27 -2.50 -17.05
N HIS A 142 2.02 -2.18 -16.02
CA HIS A 142 1.94 -2.84 -14.72
C HIS A 142 2.03 -1.87 -13.55
N GLU A 143 1.58 -2.36 -12.39
CA GLU A 143 1.88 -1.82 -11.07
C GLU A 143 2.68 -2.86 -10.28
N THR A 144 3.47 -2.40 -9.34
CA THR A 144 4.34 -3.25 -8.53
C THR A 144 4.05 -3.08 -7.05
N CYS A 145 4.02 -4.20 -6.34
CA CYS A 145 3.85 -4.26 -4.90
C CYS A 145 5.05 -4.99 -4.28
N VAL A 146 5.74 -4.34 -3.37
CA VAL A 146 6.84 -4.97 -2.60
C VAL A 146 6.23 -5.92 -1.58
N LEU A 147 6.64 -7.19 -1.60
CA LEU A 147 6.41 -8.14 -0.52
C LEU A 147 7.60 -8.10 0.44
N ALA A 148 7.34 -7.74 1.68
CA ALA A 148 8.32 -7.75 2.75
C ALA A 148 7.82 -8.56 3.96
N VAL A 149 8.72 -8.98 4.83
CA VAL A 149 8.38 -9.78 6.00
C VAL A 149 9.02 -9.22 7.27
N ARG A 150 8.32 -9.37 8.38
CA ARG A 150 8.83 -9.27 9.74
C ARG A 150 8.96 -10.70 10.27
N GLY A 151 10.01 -11.01 11.01
CA GLY A 151 10.22 -12.34 11.55
C GLY A 151 10.37 -13.43 10.49
N LYS A 152 9.67 -14.55 10.69
CA LYS A 152 9.71 -15.72 9.81
C LYS A 152 8.29 -16.26 9.52
N PRO A 153 7.39 -15.46 8.97
CA PRO A 153 6.03 -15.92 8.68
C PRO A 153 6.06 -17.08 7.69
N LYS A 154 5.18 -18.06 7.93
CA LYS A 154 5.06 -19.22 7.05
C LYS A 154 3.84 -19.02 6.15
N PRO A 155 4.00 -19.09 4.81
CA PRO A 155 2.86 -18.99 3.91
C PRO A 155 1.95 -20.22 4.04
N LEU A 156 0.64 -20.01 3.99
CA LEU A 156 -0.34 -21.11 3.97
C LEU A 156 -0.24 -21.92 2.69
N VAL A 157 0.10 -21.26 1.58
CA VAL A 157 0.23 -21.87 0.25
C VAL A 157 1.58 -21.46 -0.36
N GLN A 158 2.35 -22.40 -0.87
CA GLN A 158 3.72 -22.16 -1.35
C GLN A 158 3.84 -21.88 -2.86
N ASN A 159 2.79 -22.10 -3.65
CA ASN A 159 2.84 -21.97 -5.12
C ASN A 159 2.14 -20.71 -5.64
N ILE A 160 2.07 -19.65 -4.83
CA ILE A 160 1.49 -18.37 -5.22
C ILE A 160 2.39 -17.73 -6.29
N ARG A 161 1.76 -17.29 -7.39
CA ARG A 161 2.48 -16.65 -8.51
C ARG A 161 2.62 -15.15 -8.27
N SER A 162 3.79 -14.60 -8.60
CA SER A 162 4.08 -13.18 -8.38
C SER A 162 3.50 -12.25 -9.45
N VAL A 163 2.98 -12.77 -10.55
CA VAL A 163 2.34 -11.98 -11.60
C VAL A 163 0.87 -12.29 -11.63
N ILE A 164 0.05 -11.25 -11.48
CA ILE A 164 -1.41 -11.30 -11.62
C ILE A 164 -1.87 -10.41 -12.75
N GLU A 165 -2.97 -10.77 -13.37
CA GLU A 165 -3.60 -9.98 -14.43
C GLU A 165 -5.01 -9.57 -14.00
N ALA A 166 -5.32 -8.29 -14.17
CA ALA A 166 -6.66 -7.79 -13.86
C ALA A 166 -7.09 -6.68 -14.80
N ARG A 167 -8.39 -6.61 -15.03
CA ARG A 167 -9.00 -5.48 -15.74
C ARG A 167 -8.92 -4.23 -14.90
N VAL A 168 -8.63 -3.10 -15.54
CA VAL A 168 -8.67 -1.80 -14.83
C VAL A 168 -10.05 -1.55 -14.27
N SER A 169 -10.09 -1.17 -12.99
CA SER A 169 -11.32 -0.76 -12.32
C SER A 169 -11.87 0.54 -12.92
N ARG A 170 -13.19 0.73 -12.86
CA ARG A 170 -13.80 2.04 -13.11
C ARG A 170 -13.49 3.04 -11.99
N ARG A 171 -13.22 2.55 -10.79
CA ARG A 171 -12.80 3.35 -9.64
C ARG A 171 -11.29 3.55 -9.73
N HIS A 172 -10.86 4.80 -9.86
CA HIS A 172 -9.44 5.13 -9.94
C HIS A 172 -8.67 4.56 -8.73
N SER A 173 -7.51 3.97 -9.02
CA SER A 173 -6.54 3.46 -8.02
C SER A 173 -7.02 2.32 -7.11
N ALA A 174 -8.24 1.79 -7.23
CA ALA A 174 -8.63 0.61 -6.47
C ALA A 174 -7.84 -0.61 -6.96
N LYS A 175 -7.24 -1.34 -6.02
CA LYS A 175 -6.54 -2.59 -6.35
C LYS A 175 -7.55 -3.68 -6.70
N PRO A 176 -7.23 -4.58 -7.63
CA PRO A 176 -8.17 -5.61 -8.09
C PRO A 176 -8.38 -6.69 -7.02
N GLU A 177 -9.58 -7.26 -6.98
CA GLU A 177 -9.95 -8.31 -6.03
C GLU A 177 -8.97 -9.49 -6.06
N VAL A 178 -8.52 -9.88 -7.25
CA VAL A 178 -7.57 -10.98 -7.44
C VAL A 178 -6.25 -10.80 -6.66
N PHE A 179 -5.84 -9.58 -6.35
CA PHE A 179 -4.68 -9.33 -5.49
C PHE A 179 -4.93 -9.83 -4.06
N TYR A 180 -6.10 -9.56 -3.52
CA TYR A 180 -6.45 -9.97 -2.16
C TYR A 180 -6.70 -11.47 -2.10
N THR A 181 -7.56 -12.00 -2.97
CA THR A 181 -8.00 -13.40 -2.92
C THR A 181 -6.93 -14.39 -3.38
N ASP A 182 -6.11 -14.04 -4.37
CA ASP A 182 -5.15 -15.00 -4.97
C ASP A 182 -3.74 -14.87 -4.43
N ILE A 183 -3.44 -13.79 -3.72
CA ILE A 183 -2.13 -13.58 -3.10
C ILE A 183 -2.25 -13.42 -1.59
N VAL A 184 -2.89 -12.36 -1.12
CA VAL A 184 -2.84 -11.98 0.29
C VAL A 184 -3.53 -13.01 1.19
N GLU A 185 -4.75 -13.39 0.85
CA GLU A 185 -5.54 -14.35 1.62
C GLU A 185 -5.08 -15.80 1.45
N LYS A 186 -4.31 -16.09 0.39
CA LYS A 186 -3.64 -17.38 0.23
C LYS A 186 -2.32 -17.48 1.01
N ILE A 187 -1.65 -16.37 1.28
CA ILE A 187 -0.39 -16.39 2.02
C ILE A 187 -0.59 -16.43 3.53
N SER A 188 -1.69 -15.88 4.03
CA SER A 188 -1.99 -15.77 5.47
C SER A 188 -3.49 -15.82 5.72
N ASP A 189 -3.86 -16.24 6.94
CA ASP A 189 -5.23 -16.25 7.47
C ASP A 189 -5.60 -14.96 8.24
N GLY A 190 -4.74 -13.95 8.20
CA GLY A 190 -4.91 -12.69 8.92
C GLY A 190 -4.60 -12.78 10.42
N PRO A 191 -5.00 -11.82 11.24
CA PRO A 191 -5.78 -10.62 10.87
C PRO A 191 -5.07 -9.69 9.88
N TYR A 192 -5.90 -8.98 9.08
CA TYR A 192 -5.44 -8.10 8.02
C TYR A 192 -5.72 -6.64 8.35
N VAL A 193 -4.79 -5.75 7.99
CA VAL A 193 -5.02 -4.30 7.95
C VAL A 193 -4.65 -3.73 6.58
N GLU A 194 -5.49 -2.86 6.05
CA GLU A 194 -5.21 -2.07 4.85
C GLU A 194 -5.09 -0.60 5.22
N LEU A 195 -3.91 -0.04 4.99
CA LEU A 195 -3.59 1.37 5.19
C LEU A 195 -3.79 2.13 3.88
N PHE A 196 -4.29 3.36 3.95
CA PHE A 196 -4.69 4.17 2.79
C PHE A 196 -5.78 3.49 1.97
N ALA A 197 -6.65 2.75 2.67
CA ALA A 197 -7.76 2.04 2.07
C ALA A 197 -8.74 3.00 1.39
N ARG A 198 -9.29 2.59 0.25
CA ARG A 198 -10.31 3.36 -0.49
C ARG A 198 -11.71 2.80 -0.35
N SER A 199 -11.84 1.67 0.32
CA SER A 199 -13.10 1.01 0.61
C SER A 199 -12.92 0.03 1.75
N THR A 200 -14.02 -0.31 2.40
CA THR A 200 -14.06 -1.42 3.38
C THR A 200 -13.98 -2.76 2.66
N ARG A 201 -13.46 -3.76 3.37
CA ARG A 201 -13.42 -5.17 2.96
C ARG A 201 -13.86 -6.05 4.13
N PRO A 202 -14.79 -7.00 3.91
CA PRO A 202 -15.18 -7.95 4.96
C PRO A 202 -14.00 -8.71 5.54
N GLY A 203 -13.88 -8.76 6.87
CA GLY A 203 -12.79 -9.44 7.56
C GLY A 203 -11.47 -8.67 7.63
N TRP A 204 -11.44 -7.42 7.15
CA TRP A 204 -10.29 -6.55 7.17
C TRP A 204 -10.51 -5.31 8.03
N THR A 205 -9.47 -4.85 8.68
CA THR A 205 -9.43 -3.50 9.23
C THR A 205 -8.93 -2.56 8.13
N CYS A 206 -9.76 -1.62 7.71
CA CYS A 206 -9.45 -0.72 6.60
C CYS A 206 -9.37 0.71 7.10
N LEU A 207 -8.24 1.37 6.88
CA LEU A 207 -7.96 2.75 7.31
C LEU A 207 -7.59 3.61 6.10
N GLY A 208 -8.34 4.67 5.87
CA GLY A 208 -8.11 5.56 4.75
C GLY A 208 -9.14 6.68 4.65
N ASP A 209 -8.81 7.75 3.92
CA ASP A 209 -9.68 8.95 3.80
C ASP A 209 -11.00 8.67 3.06
N GLU A 210 -11.05 7.61 2.24
CA GLU A 210 -12.22 7.22 1.49
C GLU A 210 -13.05 6.11 2.17
N VAL A 211 -12.60 5.65 3.35
CA VAL A 211 -13.34 4.68 4.18
C VAL A 211 -14.35 5.43 5.04
N PRO A 212 -15.62 4.98 5.13
CA PRO A 212 -16.65 5.64 5.90
C PRO A 212 -16.36 5.68 7.40
#